data_08c9a01d7e5c65f9174cb56ce4ac6323
#
_entry.id   08c9a01d7e5c65f9174cb56ce4ac6323
#
_cell.length_a   1.000
_cell.length_b   1.000
_cell.length_c   1.000
_cell.angle_alpha   90.00
_cell.angle_beta   90.00
_cell.angle_gamma   90.00
#
_symmetry.space_group_name_H-M   'P 1'
#
loop_
_entity.id
_entity.type
_entity.pdbx_description
1 polymer ?
#
loop_
_entity_poly.entity_id
_entity_poly.type
_entity_poly.pdbx_seq_one_letter_code
_entity_poly.pdbx_strand_id
1 'polypeptide(L)'
;MDSLVKIWDLNTGACLHTLEGHSLLVGLLDLRDERLVSAAADSTLRIWDPENGKCKNVLTAHTGAITCFQHDGRKVISGSEKTVKMWDIRTGECVQDLLTDLSGVWQVKFDERRCVAAVQRDSLTYVEILDFGAVRDGKPPEELGERKLLNEPEVRALLAEDL
;
A
#
# COMPACT_ATOMS: atom_id res chain seq x y z
N MET A 1 -6.89 21.82 -4.42
CA MET A 1 -6.88 20.41 -4.03
C MET A 1 -7.98 20.22 -3.01
N ASP A 2 -8.81 19.21 -3.19
CA ASP A 2 -9.98 18.95 -2.35
C ASP A 2 -10.02 17.50 -1.90
N SER A 3 -11.06 17.10 -1.20
CA SER A 3 -11.27 15.75 -0.68
C SER A 3 -12.07 14.86 -1.63
N LEU A 4 -12.25 15.28 -2.88
CA LEU A 4 -13.10 14.60 -3.86
C LEU A 4 -12.28 13.75 -4.82
N VAL A 5 -12.86 12.62 -5.23
CA VAL A 5 -12.42 11.83 -6.36
C VAL A 5 -13.52 11.86 -7.43
N LYS A 6 -13.17 11.99 -8.69
CA LYS A 6 -14.12 12.04 -9.79
C LYS A 6 -13.83 10.98 -10.84
N ILE A 7 -14.89 10.40 -11.36
CA ILE A 7 -14.85 9.43 -12.46
C ILE A 7 -15.45 10.09 -13.69
N TRP A 8 -14.74 10.03 -14.80
CA TRP A 8 -15.09 10.69 -16.05
C TRP A 8 -15.19 9.70 -17.18
N ASP A 9 -16.15 9.89 -18.06
CA ASP A 9 -16.21 9.22 -19.35
C ASP A 9 -15.22 9.88 -20.32
N LEU A 10 -14.26 9.11 -20.82
CA LEU A 10 -13.20 9.61 -21.69
C LEU A 10 -13.70 9.98 -23.11
N ASN A 11 -14.81 9.39 -23.56
CA ASN A 11 -15.36 9.67 -24.90
C ASN A 11 -16.18 10.97 -24.92
N THR A 12 -16.95 11.19 -23.86
CA THR A 12 -17.87 12.33 -23.79
C THR A 12 -17.35 13.49 -22.95
N GLY A 13 -16.34 13.25 -22.09
CA GLY A 13 -15.86 14.22 -21.11
C GLY A 13 -16.85 14.48 -19.95
N ALA A 14 -17.91 13.70 -19.83
CA ALA A 14 -18.89 13.85 -18.78
C ALA A 14 -18.38 13.30 -17.45
N CYS A 15 -18.63 14.01 -16.34
CA CYS A 15 -18.39 13.50 -15.00
C CYS A 15 -19.50 12.49 -14.66
N LEU A 16 -19.12 11.22 -14.53
CA LEU A 16 -20.06 10.14 -14.21
C LEU A 16 -20.37 10.07 -12.72
N HIS A 17 -19.32 10.16 -11.88
CA HIS A 17 -19.46 10.07 -10.42
C HIS A 17 -18.55 11.08 -9.72
N THR A 18 -19.05 11.64 -8.62
CA THR A 18 -18.25 12.36 -7.63
C THR A 18 -18.25 11.54 -6.35
N LEU A 19 -17.07 11.08 -5.92
CA LEU A 19 -16.88 10.21 -4.76
C LEU A 19 -16.55 11.07 -3.56
N GLU A 20 -17.47 11.12 -2.62
CA GLU A 20 -17.38 11.92 -1.41
C GLU A 20 -17.11 11.02 -0.19
N GLY A 21 -16.36 11.55 0.78
CA GLY A 21 -16.15 10.84 2.03
C GLY A 21 -14.81 11.09 2.71
N HIS A 22 -13.74 11.35 1.96
CA HIS A 22 -12.51 11.83 2.57
C HIS A 22 -12.74 13.22 3.19
N SER A 23 -12.13 13.46 4.35
CA SER A 23 -12.26 14.74 5.06
C SER A 23 -11.11 15.71 4.79
N LEU A 24 -10.01 15.20 4.22
CA LEU A 24 -8.85 15.98 3.84
C LEU A 24 -8.41 15.64 2.41
N LEU A 25 -7.33 16.27 1.96
CA LEU A 25 -6.75 16.11 0.63
C LEU A 25 -6.56 14.65 0.26
N VAL A 26 -7.12 14.25 -0.90
CA VAL A 26 -6.80 12.99 -1.58
C VAL A 26 -5.54 13.20 -2.40
N GLY A 27 -4.48 12.50 -2.03
CA GLY A 27 -3.17 12.61 -2.67
C GLY A 27 -2.81 11.47 -3.61
N LEU A 28 -3.41 10.30 -3.42
CA LEU A 28 -3.04 9.09 -4.13
C LEU A 28 -4.26 8.32 -4.61
N LEU A 29 -4.16 7.77 -5.82
CA LEU A 29 -5.18 6.95 -6.46
C LEU A 29 -4.51 5.77 -7.17
N ASP A 30 -5.16 4.62 -7.15
CA ASP A 30 -4.80 3.46 -7.98
C ASP A 30 -6.07 2.70 -8.39
N LEU A 31 -6.14 2.33 -9.68
CA LEU A 31 -7.26 1.57 -10.24
C LEU A 31 -6.73 0.26 -10.83
N ARG A 32 -7.12 -0.86 -10.25
CA ARG A 32 -6.80 -2.21 -10.72
C ARG A 32 -7.96 -3.16 -10.48
N ASP A 33 -8.16 -4.10 -11.40
CA ASP A 33 -9.16 -5.18 -11.25
C ASP A 33 -10.53 -4.64 -10.82
N GLU A 34 -11.00 -3.60 -11.52
CA GLU A 34 -12.29 -2.94 -11.27
C GLU A 34 -12.47 -2.40 -9.83
N ARG A 35 -11.35 -2.13 -9.16
CA ARG A 35 -11.33 -1.53 -7.82
C ARG A 35 -10.54 -0.24 -7.83
N LEU A 36 -11.19 0.82 -7.44
CA LEU A 36 -10.53 2.10 -7.23
C LEU A 36 -10.20 2.24 -5.75
N VAL A 37 -8.95 2.51 -5.46
CA VAL A 37 -8.48 2.81 -4.10
C VAL A 37 -7.98 4.26 -4.08
N SER A 38 -8.42 5.02 -3.08
CA SER A 38 -7.92 6.36 -2.80
C SER A 38 -7.27 6.42 -1.43
N ALA A 39 -6.28 7.27 -1.29
CA ALA A 39 -5.61 7.51 -0.01
C ALA A 39 -5.43 9.00 0.23
N ALA A 40 -5.64 9.42 1.47
CA ALA A 40 -5.72 10.83 1.82
C ALA A 40 -4.92 11.22 3.07
N ALA A 41 -4.81 12.54 3.25
CA ALA A 41 -4.21 13.14 4.43
C ALA A 41 -5.05 12.93 5.71
N ASP A 42 -6.30 12.46 5.59
CA ASP A 42 -7.19 12.12 6.70
C ASP A 42 -6.84 10.77 7.37
N SER A 43 -5.70 10.18 7.04
CA SER A 43 -5.19 8.91 7.55
C SER A 43 -5.98 7.68 7.08
N THR A 44 -6.89 7.83 6.11
CA THR A 44 -7.71 6.73 5.60
C THR A 44 -7.38 6.40 4.15
N LEU A 45 -7.61 5.12 3.81
CA LEU A 45 -7.78 4.70 2.42
C LEU A 45 -9.26 4.33 2.24
N ARG A 46 -9.76 4.50 1.02
CA ARG A 46 -11.12 4.11 0.66
C ARG A 46 -11.12 3.25 -0.58
N ILE A 47 -11.95 2.22 -0.55
CA ILE A 47 -12.15 1.29 -1.66
C ILE A 47 -13.51 1.62 -2.27
N TRP A 48 -13.52 1.92 -3.57
CA TRP A 48 -14.68 2.33 -4.30
C TRP A 48 -15.02 1.35 -5.42
N ASP A 49 -16.28 1.28 -5.72
CA ASP A 49 -16.79 0.68 -6.94
C ASP A 49 -16.82 1.77 -8.03
N PRO A 50 -15.98 1.68 -9.07
CA PRO A 50 -15.94 2.72 -10.09
C PRO A 50 -17.18 2.77 -10.99
N GLU A 51 -17.97 1.69 -11.08
CA GLU A 51 -19.15 1.65 -11.91
C GLU A 51 -20.33 2.44 -11.31
N ASN A 52 -20.48 2.37 -9.99
CA ASN A 52 -21.62 3.01 -9.31
C ASN A 52 -21.22 4.14 -8.34
N GLY A 53 -19.91 4.39 -8.19
CA GLY A 53 -19.37 5.44 -7.32
C GLY A 53 -19.50 5.18 -5.81
N LYS A 54 -19.90 3.99 -5.39
CA LYS A 54 -20.12 3.69 -3.96
C LYS A 54 -18.82 3.32 -3.25
N CYS A 55 -18.65 3.85 -2.04
CA CYS A 55 -17.61 3.42 -1.13
C CYS A 55 -17.96 2.04 -0.57
N LYS A 56 -17.10 1.04 -0.84
CA LYS A 56 -17.25 -0.33 -0.33
C LYS A 56 -16.65 -0.50 1.06
N ASN A 57 -15.46 0.04 1.28
CA ASN A 57 -14.75 -0.08 2.56
C ASN A 57 -13.93 1.19 2.86
N VAL A 58 -13.75 1.45 4.15
CA VAL A 58 -12.87 2.50 4.66
C VAL A 58 -11.82 1.85 5.56
N LEU A 59 -10.55 2.04 5.24
CA LEU A 59 -9.41 1.46 5.96
C LEU A 59 -8.89 2.51 6.95
N THR A 60 -9.03 2.27 8.26
CA THR A 60 -8.90 3.29 9.31
C THR A 60 -7.92 2.96 10.43
N ALA A 61 -6.84 2.23 10.19
CA ALA A 61 -5.89 1.91 11.25
C ALA A 61 -4.58 2.73 11.23
N HIS A 62 -4.38 3.60 10.25
CA HIS A 62 -3.26 4.55 10.28
C HIS A 62 -3.58 5.75 11.17
N THR A 63 -2.53 6.34 11.77
CA THR A 63 -2.63 7.51 12.66
C THR A 63 -2.13 8.80 12.02
N GLY A 64 -1.55 8.73 10.83
CA GLY A 64 -1.04 9.86 10.07
C GLY A 64 -1.42 9.77 8.59
N ALA A 65 -1.19 10.83 7.84
CA ALA A 65 -1.44 10.90 6.40
C ALA A 65 -0.82 9.72 5.67
N ILE A 66 -1.55 9.18 4.69
CA ILE A 66 -1.03 8.11 3.84
C ILE A 66 -0.06 8.72 2.84
N THR A 67 1.17 8.22 2.85
CA THR A 67 2.27 8.73 2.00
C THR A 67 2.46 7.90 0.73
N CYS A 68 2.11 6.63 0.77
CA CYS A 68 2.21 5.72 -0.36
C CYS A 68 1.29 4.51 -0.18
N PHE A 69 0.91 3.89 -1.28
CA PHE A 69 0.25 2.58 -1.28
C PHE A 69 0.35 1.92 -2.66
N GLN A 70 0.03 0.64 -2.68
CA GLN A 70 -0.23 -0.15 -3.88
C GLN A 70 -1.30 -1.19 -3.55
N HIS A 71 -2.08 -1.63 -4.54
CA HIS A 71 -2.96 -2.78 -4.41
C HIS A 71 -2.87 -3.70 -5.63
N ASP A 72 -3.31 -4.95 -5.48
CA ASP A 72 -3.34 -5.98 -6.53
C ASP A 72 -4.76 -6.54 -6.75
N GLY A 73 -5.80 -5.81 -6.30
CA GLY A 73 -7.19 -6.26 -6.35
C GLY A 73 -7.59 -7.20 -5.19
N ARG A 74 -6.63 -7.76 -4.46
CA ARG A 74 -6.86 -8.67 -3.32
C ARG A 74 -6.44 -8.06 -1.99
N LYS A 75 -5.26 -7.46 -1.96
CA LYS A 75 -4.69 -6.79 -0.79
C LYS A 75 -4.27 -5.37 -1.13
N VAL A 76 -4.22 -4.54 -0.12
CA VAL A 76 -3.59 -3.22 -0.15
C VAL A 76 -2.38 -3.26 0.78
N ILE A 77 -1.25 -2.69 0.37
CA ILE A 77 -0.15 -2.35 1.27
C ILE A 77 -0.01 -0.84 1.25
N SER A 78 -0.07 -0.23 2.42
CA SER A 78 -0.02 1.22 2.57
C SER A 78 1.00 1.66 3.62
N GLY A 79 1.64 2.78 3.35
CA GLY A 79 2.58 3.44 4.24
C GLY A 79 2.02 4.76 4.77
N SER A 80 2.29 5.01 6.03
CA SER A 80 2.12 6.30 6.69
C SER A 80 3.38 6.60 7.51
N GLU A 81 3.43 7.73 8.21
CA GLU A 81 4.63 8.19 8.89
C GLU A 81 5.32 7.12 9.75
N LYS A 82 4.56 6.26 10.45
CA LYS A 82 5.11 5.34 11.46
C LYS A 82 5.02 3.87 11.08
N THR A 83 4.19 3.52 10.11
CA THR A 83 3.85 2.11 9.86
C THR A 83 3.66 1.81 8.39
N VAL A 84 3.96 0.57 8.01
CA VAL A 84 3.49 -0.06 6.77
C VAL A 84 2.50 -1.16 7.16
N LYS A 85 1.29 -1.10 6.58
CA LYS A 85 0.19 -2.01 6.91
C LYS A 85 -0.30 -2.76 5.67
N MET A 86 -0.74 -4.00 5.89
CA MET A 86 -1.39 -4.84 4.90
C MET A 86 -2.88 -5.00 5.24
N TRP A 87 -3.74 -4.91 4.21
CA TRP A 87 -5.19 -4.96 4.33
C TRP A 87 -5.79 -5.97 3.36
N ASP A 88 -6.84 -6.64 3.78
CA ASP A 88 -7.72 -7.39 2.87
C ASP A 88 -8.67 -6.40 2.17
N ILE A 89 -8.60 -6.30 0.84
CA ILE A 89 -9.41 -5.35 0.08
C ILE A 89 -10.91 -5.70 0.10
N ARG A 90 -11.24 -6.97 0.33
CA ARG A 90 -12.62 -7.46 0.35
C ARG A 90 -13.32 -7.13 1.66
N THR A 91 -12.64 -7.30 2.80
CA THR A 91 -13.21 -7.05 4.13
C THR A 91 -12.94 -5.63 4.61
N GLY A 92 -11.89 -4.99 4.13
CA GLY A 92 -11.40 -3.69 4.64
C GLY A 92 -10.64 -3.79 5.95
N GLU A 93 -10.36 -5.00 6.43
CA GLU A 93 -9.66 -5.22 7.69
C GLU A 93 -8.15 -5.11 7.53
N CYS A 94 -7.49 -4.54 8.55
CA CYS A 94 -6.04 -4.57 8.67
C CYS A 94 -5.61 -5.99 9.06
N VAL A 95 -4.91 -6.66 8.13
CA VAL A 95 -4.45 -8.03 8.32
C VAL A 95 -3.20 -8.06 9.19
N GLN A 96 -2.26 -7.13 8.93
CA GLN A 96 -0.96 -7.14 9.62
C GLN A 96 -0.27 -5.78 9.52
N ASP A 97 0.45 -5.43 10.59
CA ASP A 97 1.48 -4.40 10.56
C ASP A 97 2.78 -5.02 10.04
N LEU A 98 3.16 -4.67 8.81
CA LEU A 98 4.36 -5.22 8.17
C LEU A 98 5.64 -4.59 8.73
N LEU A 99 5.61 -3.28 8.97
CA LEU A 99 6.70 -2.52 9.56
C LEU A 99 6.15 -1.53 10.58
N THR A 100 6.84 -1.38 11.71
CA THR A 100 6.52 -0.45 12.80
C THR A 100 7.74 0.36 13.20
N ASP A 101 7.55 1.31 14.11
CA ASP A 101 8.62 2.12 14.69
C ASP A 101 9.44 2.87 13.64
N LEU A 102 8.74 3.37 12.62
CA LEU A 102 9.31 4.19 11.57
C LEU A 102 9.21 5.68 11.89
N SER A 103 10.12 6.47 11.37
CA SER A 103 10.03 7.93 11.36
C SER A 103 9.58 8.50 10.02
N GLY A 104 9.47 7.66 8.99
CA GLY A 104 8.94 8.01 7.67
C GLY A 104 8.78 6.80 6.77
N VAL A 105 7.80 6.86 5.87
CA VAL A 105 7.60 5.88 4.79
C VAL A 105 7.43 6.65 3.49
N TRP A 106 8.32 6.43 2.54
CA TRP A 106 8.36 7.18 1.29
C TRP A 106 7.67 6.46 0.15
N GLN A 107 7.86 5.13 0.06
CA GLN A 107 7.31 4.33 -1.02
C GLN A 107 7.16 2.87 -0.60
N VAL A 108 6.11 2.22 -1.12
CA VAL A 108 5.93 0.76 -1.08
C VAL A 108 5.63 0.26 -2.48
N LYS A 109 6.22 -0.89 -2.83
CA LYS A 109 5.91 -1.66 -4.02
C LYS A 109 5.92 -3.13 -3.66
N PHE A 110 5.03 -3.90 -4.26
CA PHE A 110 4.98 -5.33 -4.02
C PHE A 110 4.50 -6.11 -5.24
N ASP A 111 4.84 -7.37 -5.27
CA ASP A 111 4.35 -8.41 -6.15
C ASP A 111 3.71 -9.57 -5.35
N GLU A 112 3.59 -10.73 -5.95
CA GLU A 112 3.02 -11.92 -5.28
C GLU A 112 3.91 -12.45 -4.16
N ARG A 113 5.21 -12.22 -4.22
CA ARG A 113 6.21 -12.79 -3.31
C ARG A 113 6.83 -11.77 -2.37
N ARG A 114 7.12 -10.57 -2.86
CA ARG A 114 7.95 -9.60 -2.13
C ARG A 114 7.26 -8.26 -1.98
N CYS A 115 7.56 -7.59 -0.88
CA CYS A 115 7.27 -6.18 -0.69
C CYS A 115 8.58 -5.42 -0.46
N VAL A 116 8.76 -4.34 -1.17
CA VAL A 116 9.89 -3.41 -1.00
C VAL A 116 9.36 -2.09 -0.47
N ALA A 117 9.92 -1.61 0.62
CA ALA A 117 9.55 -0.35 1.24
C ALA A 117 10.78 0.54 1.45
N ALA A 118 10.69 1.79 0.98
CA ALA A 118 11.65 2.83 1.33
C ALA A 118 11.17 3.53 2.60
N VAL A 119 11.91 3.35 3.69
CA VAL A 119 11.52 3.79 5.03
C VAL A 119 12.65 4.55 5.73
N GLN A 120 12.28 5.31 6.75
CA GLN A 120 13.22 6.01 7.59
C GLN A 120 13.11 5.51 9.04
N ARG A 121 14.26 5.27 9.69
CA ARG A 121 14.41 5.02 11.12
C ARG A 121 15.60 5.84 11.64
N ASP A 122 15.46 6.49 12.77
CA ASP A 122 16.55 7.20 13.44
C ASP A 122 17.37 8.09 12.51
N SER A 123 16.69 8.84 11.64
CA SER A 123 17.28 9.74 10.61
C SER A 123 18.03 9.04 9.47
N LEU A 124 18.05 7.72 9.42
CA LEU A 124 18.63 6.94 8.31
C LEU A 124 17.52 6.38 7.40
N THR A 125 17.80 6.36 6.11
CA THR A 125 16.90 5.78 5.11
C THR A 125 17.32 4.35 4.78
N TYR A 126 16.34 3.45 4.76
CA TYR A 126 16.52 2.04 4.46
C TYR A 126 15.59 1.62 3.32
N VAL A 127 16.04 0.61 2.58
CA VAL A 127 15.19 -0.19 1.72
C VAL A 127 14.94 -1.52 2.44
N GLU A 128 13.72 -1.72 2.90
CA GLU A 128 13.29 -2.96 3.56
C GLU A 128 12.66 -3.88 2.52
N ILE A 129 13.08 -5.14 2.49
CA ILE A 129 12.55 -6.16 1.61
C ILE A 129 11.88 -7.23 2.47
N LEU A 130 10.58 -7.42 2.28
CA LEU A 130 9.78 -8.44 2.95
C LEU A 130 9.49 -9.56 1.96
N ASP A 131 9.89 -10.79 2.26
CA ASP A 131 9.63 -11.98 1.44
C ASP A 131 8.43 -12.76 1.99
N PHE A 132 7.28 -12.64 1.35
CA PHE A 132 6.08 -13.40 1.69
C PHE A 132 6.15 -14.86 1.25
N GLY A 133 7.10 -15.21 0.39
CA GLY A 133 7.34 -16.56 -0.09
C GLY A 133 8.13 -17.44 0.87
N ALA A 134 8.75 -16.89 1.89
CA ALA A 134 9.64 -17.61 2.79
C ALA A 134 8.99 -18.84 3.46
N VAL A 135 7.73 -18.75 3.87
CA VAL A 135 6.95 -19.87 4.42
C VAL A 135 6.70 -20.93 3.35
N ARG A 136 6.35 -20.52 2.13
CA ARG A 136 6.10 -21.43 1.01
C ARG A 136 7.36 -22.18 0.60
N ASP A 137 8.52 -21.57 0.73
CA ASP A 137 9.84 -22.14 0.43
C ASP A 137 10.36 -23.05 1.57
N GLY A 138 9.55 -23.30 2.60
CA GLY A 138 9.86 -24.22 3.70
C GLY A 138 10.88 -23.69 4.69
N LYS A 139 11.07 -22.38 4.77
CA LYS A 139 11.93 -21.78 5.82
C LYS A 139 11.36 -22.03 7.20
N PRO A 140 12.21 -22.41 8.17
CA PRO A 140 11.77 -22.68 9.53
C PRO A 140 11.27 -21.39 10.20
N PRO A 141 10.33 -21.51 11.17
CA PRO A 141 9.73 -20.36 11.84
C PRO A 141 10.75 -19.39 12.47
N GLU A 142 11.88 -19.88 12.94
CA GLU A 142 12.96 -19.09 13.52
C GLU A 142 13.69 -18.18 12.53
N GLU A 143 13.62 -18.50 11.21
CA GLU A 143 14.18 -17.67 10.14
C GLU A 143 13.16 -16.68 9.56
N LEU A 144 11.89 -16.78 9.97
CA LEU A 144 10.83 -15.89 9.52
C LEU A 144 10.89 -14.57 10.28
N GLY A 145 10.97 -13.47 9.52
CA GLY A 145 11.02 -12.13 10.10
C GLY A 145 12.42 -11.73 10.61
N GLU A 146 13.44 -12.52 10.38
CA GLU A 146 14.81 -12.12 10.65
C GLU A 146 15.21 -10.95 9.75
N ARG A 147 15.74 -9.89 10.38
CA ARG A 147 16.23 -8.73 9.64
C ARG A 147 17.61 -9.02 9.09
N LYS A 148 17.71 -9.25 7.79
CA LYS A 148 18.98 -9.42 7.10
C LYS A 148 19.41 -8.10 6.46
N LEU A 149 20.61 -7.62 6.82
CA LEU A 149 21.25 -6.54 6.08
C LEU A 149 21.89 -7.14 4.82
N LEU A 150 21.37 -6.76 3.67
CA LEU A 150 21.91 -7.20 2.39
C LEU A 150 22.95 -6.18 1.90
N ASN A 151 24.07 -6.68 1.42
CA ASN A 151 25.05 -5.88 0.70
C ASN A 151 24.67 -5.77 -0.79
N GLU A 152 25.31 -4.86 -1.52
CA GLU A 152 24.98 -4.60 -2.93
C GLU A 152 25.03 -5.85 -3.84
N PRO A 153 25.98 -6.79 -3.72
CA PRO A 153 25.97 -8.05 -4.49
C PRO A 153 24.76 -8.94 -4.18
N GLU A 154 24.34 -9.05 -2.92
CA GLU A 154 23.17 -9.85 -2.52
C GLU A 154 21.87 -9.27 -3.05
N VAL A 155 21.74 -7.93 -3.06
CA VAL A 155 20.59 -7.25 -3.67
C VAL A 155 20.53 -7.52 -5.17
N ARG A 156 21.65 -7.46 -5.88
CA ARG A 156 21.74 -7.78 -7.32
C ARG A 156 21.37 -9.23 -7.61
N ALA A 157 21.81 -10.18 -6.77
CA ALA A 157 21.45 -11.59 -6.92
C ALA A 157 19.95 -11.81 -6.78
N LEU A 158 19.31 -11.22 -5.78
CA LEU A 158 17.86 -11.29 -5.58
C LEU A 158 17.06 -10.73 -6.77
N LEU A 159 17.56 -9.67 -7.40
CA LEU A 159 16.92 -9.06 -8.58
C LEU A 159 17.15 -9.84 -9.87
N ALA A 160 18.19 -10.68 -9.93
CA ALA A 160 18.54 -11.47 -11.12
C ALA A 160 17.80 -12.83 -11.20
N GLU A 161 17.28 -13.33 -10.09
CA GLU A 161 16.52 -14.57 -10.05
C GLU A 161 15.10 -14.45 -10.67
N ASP A 162 14.64 -13.24 -10.99
CA ASP A 162 13.32 -12.94 -11.55
C ASP A 162 13.36 -12.59 -13.05
N LEU A 163 14.49 -12.78 -13.75
CA LEU A 163 14.66 -12.63 -15.21
C LEU A 163 14.85 -13.99 -15.88
#